data_de5f0faa4db86cde61c98dafaffc33f9
#
_entry.id   de5f0faa4db86cde61c98dafaffc33f9
#
_cell.length_a   1.000
_cell.length_b   1.000
_cell.length_c   1.000
_cell.angle_alpha   90.00
_cell.angle_beta   90.00
_cell.angle_gamma   90.00
#
_symmetry.space_group_name_H-M   'P 1'
#
loop_
_entity.id
_entity.type
_entity.pdbx_description
1 polymer ?
#
loop_
_entity_poly.entity_id
_entity_poly.type
_entity_poly.pdbx_seq_one_letter_code
_entity_poly.pdbx_strand_id
1 'polypeptide(L)'
;MLSTLPLLLALASAPTAAAPAQDPAQQVARRAVQQGRYVPLEGVVRDALQRYPGQLLEVELDDGVYEVEILRSDGVVVELDYDARNGKLLKTELDD
;
A
#
# COMPACT_ATOMS: atom_id res chain seq x y z
N MET A 1 -48.26 18.23 32.16
CA MET A 1 -47.79 18.16 32.11
C MET A 1 -46.76 17.60 31.62
N LEU A 2 -46.18 17.34 31.09
CA LEU A 2 -45.37 16.81 30.69
C LEU A 2 -44.60 16.86 29.74
N SER A 3 -43.76 16.94 29.60
CA SER A 3 -43.01 17.05 28.87
C SER A 3 -42.30 16.34 28.29
N THR A 4 -42.05 16.17 27.52
CA THR A 4 -41.47 15.49 26.90
C THR A 4 -40.42 15.66 26.31
N LEU A 5 -39.58 15.40 26.06
CA LEU A 5 -38.54 15.51 25.59
C LEU A 5 -38.03 14.96 24.58
N PRO A 6 -37.55 15.24 23.87
CA PRO A 6 -37.06 14.92 22.86
C PRO A 6 -35.90 14.47 22.73
N LEU A 7 -35.53 13.97 22.32
CA LEU A 7 -34.50 13.47 22.12
C LEU A 7 -33.86 13.65 21.11
N LEU A 8 -33.06 13.92 20.84
CA LEU A 8 -32.39 14.16 19.98
C LEU A 8 -31.47 13.32 19.68
N LEU A 9 -31.26 13.00 18.81
CA LEU A 9 -30.50 12.20 18.44
C LEU A 9 -29.56 12.59 17.73
N ALA A 10 -28.73 12.78 17.96
CA ALA A 10 -27.69 13.13 17.35
C ALA A 10 -27.16 12.15 16.54
N LEU A 11 -27.17 12.26 15.49
CA LEU A 11 -26.72 11.43 14.76
C LEU A 11 -25.48 11.62 14.46
N ALA A 12 -24.75 11.31 14.86
CA ALA A 12 -23.45 11.39 14.57
C ALA A 12 -23.17 10.80 13.35
N SER A 13 -23.16 11.47 12.42
CA SER A 13 -22.73 10.97 11.30
C SER A 13 -21.34 10.79 11.41
N ALA A 14 -20.94 9.72 11.46
CA ALA A 14 -19.59 9.44 11.36
C ALA A 14 -19.14 9.99 10.07
N PRO A 15 -18.17 10.72 10.07
CA PRO A 15 -17.63 11.16 8.87
C PRO A 15 -17.14 9.97 8.17
N THR A 16 -17.69 9.72 7.17
CA THR A 16 -17.11 8.80 6.39
C THR A 16 -15.92 9.41 5.95
N ALA A 17 -14.95 9.17 6.51
CA ALA A 17 -13.71 9.47 5.96
C ALA A 17 -13.73 8.81 4.66
N ALA A 18 -13.72 9.55 3.68
CA ALA A 18 -13.53 9.01 2.40
C ALA A 18 -12.28 8.19 2.49
N ALA A 19 -12.39 6.97 2.22
CA ALA A 19 -11.23 6.16 2.12
C ALA A 19 -10.29 6.85 1.17
N PRO A 20 -9.05 7.00 1.50
CA PRO A 20 -8.13 7.60 0.58
C PRO A 20 -8.24 6.86 -0.72
N ALA A 21 -8.29 7.60 -1.79
CA ALA A 21 -8.37 7.02 -3.09
C ALA A 21 -7.20 6.06 -3.19
N GLN A 22 -7.51 4.83 -3.41
CA GLN A 22 -6.46 3.86 -3.52
C GLN A 22 -5.77 4.03 -4.84
N ASP A 23 -4.48 3.94 -4.81
CA ASP A 23 -3.66 3.94 -5.99
C ASP A 23 -4.19 2.86 -6.94
N PRO A 24 -4.40 3.17 -8.22
CA PRO A 24 -4.84 2.16 -9.19
C PRO A 24 -3.95 0.92 -9.20
N ALA A 25 -2.67 1.08 -9.01
CA ALA A 25 -1.76 -0.06 -8.96
C ALA A 25 -2.10 -0.99 -7.81
N GLN A 26 -2.46 -0.44 -6.66
CA GLN A 26 -2.84 -1.25 -5.51
C GLN A 26 -4.15 -1.99 -5.76
N GLN A 27 -5.09 -1.36 -6.46
CA GLN A 27 -6.35 -2.02 -6.77
C GLN A 27 -6.15 -3.18 -7.73
N VAL A 28 -5.33 -3.01 -8.74
CA VAL A 28 -5.01 -4.07 -9.69
C VAL A 28 -4.30 -5.21 -8.99
N ALA A 29 -3.33 -4.88 -8.14
CA ALA A 29 -2.60 -5.88 -7.37
C ALA A 29 -3.55 -6.68 -6.48
N ARG A 30 -4.46 -6.00 -5.82
CA ARG A 30 -5.40 -6.64 -4.91
C ARG A 30 -6.29 -7.65 -5.63
N ARG A 31 -6.78 -7.28 -6.80
CA ARG A 31 -7.56 -8.20 -7.62
C ARG A 31 -6.75 -9.40 -8.06
N ALA A 32 -5.53 -9.18 -8.49
CA ALA A 32 -4.66 -10.26 -8.94
C ALA A 32 -4.33 -11.21 -7.81
N VAL A 33 -4.14 -10.67 -6.59
CA VAL A 33 -3.92 -11.50 -5.40
C VAL A 33 -5.17 -12.32 -5.10
N GLN A 34 -6.35 -11.70 -5.15
CA GLN A 34 -7.60 -12.40 -4.89
C GLN A 34 -7.85 -13.51 -5.89
N GLN A 35 -7.34 -13.35 -7.11
CA GLN A 35 -7.48 -14.34 -8.18
C GLN A 35 -6.33 -15.34 -8.17
N GLY A 36 -5.42 -15.25 -7.22
CA GLY A 36 -4.31 -16.18 -7.10
C GLY A 36 -3.22 -16.00 -8.14
N ARG A 37 -3.20 -14.85 -8.83
CA ARG A 37 -2.19 -14.60 -9.87
C ARG A 37 -0.95 -13.93 -9.34
N TYR A 38 -1.08 -13.11 -8.30
CA TYR A 38 0.03 -12.35 -7.73
C TYR A 38 0.16 -12.64 -6.24
N VAL A 39 1.38 -12.51 -5.74
CA VAL A 39 1.61 -12.62 -4.30
C VAL A 39 1.17 -11.32 -3.63
N PRO A 40 0.83 -11.37 -2.33
CA PRO A 40 0.43 -10.16 -1.62
C PRO A 40 1.53 -9.11 -1.62
N LEU A 41 1.15 -7.88 -1.93
CA LEU A 41 2.07 -6.75 -1.96
C LEU A 41 2.72 -6.53 -0.59
N GLU A 42 1.97 -6.75 0.49
CA GLU A 42 2.47 -6.52 1.84
C GLU A 42 3.72 -7.35 2.15
N GLY A 43 3.76 -8.57 1.64
CA GLY A 43 4.93 -9.42 1.83
C GLY A 43 6.14 -8.91 1.07
N VAL A 44 5.91 -8.38 -0.12
CA VAL A 44 6.97 -7.81 -0.95
C VAL A 44 7.54 -6.56 -0.29
N VAL A 45 6.67 -5.69 0.21
CA VAL A 45 7.11 -4.46 0.90
C VAL A 45 7.91 -4.81 2.15
N ARG A 46 7.45 -5.81 2.90
CA ARG A 46 8.17 -6.25 4.09
C ARG A 46 9.55 -6.77 3.74
N ASP A 47 9.65 -7.57 2.68
CA ASP A 47 10.95 -8.08 2.23
C ASP A 47 11.87 -6.92 1.82
N ALA A 48 11.33 -5.95 1.09
CA ALA A 48 12.11 -4.81 0.66
C ALA A 48 12.66 -4.01 1.84
N LEU A 49 11.81 -3.74 2.84
CA LEU A 49 12.22 -2.98 4.02
C LEU A 49 13.19 -3.75 4.92
N GLN A 50 13.15 -5.07 4.89
CA GLN A 50 14.14 -5.88 5.60
C GLN A 50 15.50 -5.81 4.91
N ARG A 51 15.51 -5.78 3.58
CA ARG A 51 16.75 -5.68 2.82
C ARG A 51 17.34 -4.27 2.91
N TYR A 52 16.49 -3.26 2.83
CA TYR A 52 16.90 -1.87 2.85
C TYR A 52 16.01 -1.10 3.81
N PRO A 53 16.37 -1.05 5.09
CA PRO A 53 15.57 -0.29 6.05
C PRO A 53 15.51 1.18 5.68
N GLY A 54 14.34 1.79 5.82
CA GLY A 54 14.15 3.18 5.47
C GLY A 54 12.69 3.52 5.39
N GLN A 55 12.40 4.58 4.66
CA GLN A 55 11.04 5.06 4.47
C GLN A 55 10.52 4.63 3.11
N LEU A 56 9.39 3.96 3.11
CA LEU A 56 8.74 3.58 1.87
C LEU A 56 8.24 4.84 1.16
N LEU A 57 8.66 5.04 -0.06
CA LEU A 57 8.26 6.20 -0.86
C LEU A 57 7.13 5.88 -1.80
N GLU A 58 7.21 4.76 -2.47
CA GLU A 58 6.28 4.46 -3.54
C GLU A 58 6.26 2.99 -3.85
N VAL A 59 5.11 2.50 -4.29
CA VAL A 59 4.96 1.16 -4.82
C VAL A 59 4.15 1.26 -6.09
N GLU A 60 4.64 0.65 -7.14
CA GLU A 60 3.93 0.60 -8.42
C GLU A 60 3.84 -0.83 -8.89
N LEU A 61 2.80 -1.12 -9.65
CA LEU A 61 2.68 -2.38 -10.35
C LEU A 61 2.71 -2.06 -11.85
N ASP A 62 3.70 -2.60 -12.53
CA ASP A 62 3.87 -2.37 -13.95
C ASP A 62 4.20 -3.69 -14.62
N ASP A 63 3.27 -4.15 -15.45
CA ASP A 63 3.46 -5.34 -16.27
C ASP A 63 3.95 -6.55 -15.46
N GLY A 64 3.27 -6.83 -14.36
CA GLY A 64 3.59 -8.00 -13.54
C GLY A 64 4.80 -7.82 -12.63
N VAL A 65 5.28 -6.60 -12.48
CA VAL A 65 6.42 -6.29 -11.62
C VAL A 65 5.97 -5.29 -10.55
N TYR A 66 6.25 -5.61 -9.30
CA TYR A 66 6.10 -4.64 -8.21
C TYR A 66 7.39 -3.84 -8.11
N GLU A 67 7.28 -2.53 -8.26
CA GLU A 67 8.41 -1.64 -8.10
C GLU A 67 8.28 -0.94 -6.76
N VAL A 68 9.26 -1.11 -5.88
CA VAL A 68 9.23 -0.56 -4.53
C VAL A 68 10.37 0.42 -4.37
N GLU A 69 10.05 1.65 -3.96
CA GLU A 69 11.08 2.65 -3.71
C GLU A 69 11.19 2.95 -2.23
N ILE A 70 12.40 2.95 -1.73
CA ILE A 70 12.69 3.20 -0.32
C ILE A 70 13.73 4.29 -0.21
N LEU A 71 13.50 5.26 0.68
CA LEU A 71 14.48 6.27 1.02
C LEU A 71 15.25 5.79 2.25
N ARG A 72 16.53 5.56 2.09
CA ARG A 72 17.40 5.16 3.18
C ARG A 72 17.71 6.37 4.06
N SER A 73 18.16 6.10 5.27
CA SER A 73 18.51 7.16 6.21
C SER A 73 19.68 8.03 5.72
N ASP A 74 20.48 7.51 4.81
CA ASP A 74 21.60 8.28 4.24
C ASP A 74 21.19 9.08 3.02
N GLY A 75 19.90 9.10 2.67
CA GLY A 75 19.40 9.87 1.53
C GLY A 75 19.43 9.15 0.21
N VAL A 76 19.93 7.95 0.17
CA VAL A 76 19.95 7.16 -1.08
C VAL A 76 18.58 6.54 -1.30
N VAL A 77 18.08 6.65 -2.52
CA VAL A 77 16.82 6.00 -2.91
C VAL A 77 17.15 4.64 -3.51
N VAL A 78 16.50 3.62 -3.00
CA VAL A 78 16.66 2.26 -3.50
C VAL A 78 15.37 1.86 -4.20
N GLU A 79 15.48 1.36 -5.42
CA GLU A 79 14.35 0.81 -6.14
C GLU A 79 14.54 -0.69 -6.24
N LEU A 80 13.52 -1.44 -5.84
CA LEU A 80 13.54 -2.89 -5.91
C LEU A 80 12.40 -3.36 -6.79
N ASP A 81 12.72 -4.18 -7.76
CA ASP A 81 11.72 -4.76 -8.66
C ASP A 81 11.51 -6.22 -8.30
N TYR A 82 10.27 -6.58 -8.10
CA TYR A 82 9.88 -7.95 -7.73
C TYR A 82 8.92 -8.52 -8.76
N ASP A 83 9.09 -9.78 -9.08
CA ASP A 83 8.10 -10.48 -9.89
C ASP A 83 6.83 -10.63 -9.06
N ALA A 84 5.74 -10.04 -9.53
CA ALA A 84 4.49 -10.07 -8.77
C ALA A 84 3.90 -11.47 -8.65
N ARG A 85 4.27 -12.38 -9.54
CA ARG A 85 3.70 -13.73 -9.54
C ARG A 85 4.27 -14.61 -8.46
N ASN A 86 5.53 -14.42 -8.11
CA ASN A 86 6.19 -15.30 -7.14
C ASN A 86 6.94 -14.56 -6.04
N GLY A 87 6.98 -13.22 -6.08
CA GLY A 87 7.65 -12.43 -5.05
C GLY A 87 9.17 -12.43 -5.16
N LYS A 88 9.70 -12.85 -6.29
CA LYS A 88 11.14 -12.94 -6.43
C LYS A 88 11.73 -11.59 -6.74
N LEU A 89 12.80 -11.22 -6.05
CA LEU A 89 13.52 -9.99 -6.34
C LEU A 89 14.25 -10.14 -7.68
N LEU A 90 13.96 -9.24 -8.60
CA LEU A 90 14.54 -9.28 -9.94
C LEU A 90 15.68 -8.30 -10.12
N LYS A 91 15.60 -7.15 -9.46
CA LYS A 91 16.56 -6.08 -9.70
C LYS A 91 16.56 -5.10 -8.55
N THR A 92 17.73 -4.57 -8.27
CA THR A 92 17.88 -3.51 -7.27
C THR A 92 18.71 -2.40 -7.88
N GLU A 93 18.23 -1.17 -7.80
CA GLU A 93 18.96 0.01 -8.25
C GLU A 93 19.09 1.00 -7.11
N LEU A 94 20.27 1.57 -6.96
CA LEU A 94 20.49 2.61 -5.99
C LEU A 94 20.73 3.92 -6.71
N ASP A 95 20.01 4.93 -6.26
CA ASP A 95 20.03 6.21 -6.90
C ASP A 95 20.52 7.23 -5.88
N ASP A 96 21.69 7.76 -6.09
CA ASP A 96 22.27 8.73 -5.16
C ASP A 96 21.73 10.11 -5.40
#